data_d5108488b85d90ffd98e1ba209cade1e
#
_entry.id   d5108488b85d90ffd98e1ba209cade1e
#
_cell.length_a   1.000
_cell.length_b   1.000
_cell.length_c   1.000
_cell.angle_alpha   90.00
_cell.angle_beta   90.00
_cell.angle_gamma   90.00
#
_symmetry.space_group_name_H-M   'P 1'
#
loop_
_entity.id
_entity.type
_entity.pdbx_description
1 polymer ?
#
loop_
_entity_poly.entity_id
_entity_poly.type
_entity_poly.pdbx_seq_one_letter_code
_entity_poly.pdbx_strand_id
1 'polypeptide(L)'
;MSRPTKEESIYKVSIHKNGGYMYAATHPYTVDENGNRKYVYCHWGVVDENKKFIPGKRYIFASLEERERLIFPDDWDMSEAKRLSGAKQPGRPAYTDADKNRFYGDIWLLEQVADKTGLRSDLKQVFENNEEVVNSILTLAYFSVLTGYSYNRVARWQRIERTPYSKELTPSAITYLTQSISEEERMALFRLRAARLKDNAVCAVDSTSRSAYGSSLADIKWGKNKEGISLPQTSEVVVYSLDDHMPVYYRTFPGNIPDSRSVETLLTDLRHAGFPNVALLTDRGYESIQNLERYILSGQKMVMCVKVGQSFVLKHILEYGDFAGAPEQMSIDLDTKVFYKQYDIDYRVNGNGETVHKADKFKLNIYFDPMKRGSDITNLSTEIEIQRRALQEMKDNKYPLDDDVTIKRLYKWFTIDYNQQDRLIKDFSLNEKKVSNARRASGFYAIATLGMDMTAMQTWELYGLRDEQEKYFQQMKSQLGFDRQRNWSEEGKTGRLLILFVGLILSSYVRHIWKSTDLHKQFSSTLEVLDEMRSIRCVEHTGKAKHITPFVGAQIDIANAFGFKIPDGCAPKYTSRKKDAPHRGRPAKPKTSELEH
;
A
#
# COMPACT_ATOMS: atom_id res chain seq x y z
N MET A 1 -48.40 20.61 -6.52
CA MET A 1 -47.03 20.79 -6.07
C MET A 1 -46.11 20.53 -7.26
N SER A 2 -45.22 21.46 -7.61
CA SER A 2 -44.22 21.28 -8.68
C SER A 2 -43.26 20.14 -8.31
N ARG A 3 -42.82 19.37 -9.32
CA ARG A 3 -41.83 18.31 -9.09
C ARG A 3 -40.49 18.94 -8.65
N PRO A 4 -39.80 18.40 -7.64
CA PRO A 4 -38.56 18.97 -7.15
C PRO A 4 -37.48 19.02 -8.25
N THR A 5 -36.63 20.05 -8.22
CA THR A 5 -35.46 20.16 -9.07
C THR A 5 -34.44 19.05 -8.71
N LYS A 6 -33.42 18.85 -9.54
CA LYS A 6 -32.39 17.84 -9.26
C LYS A 6 -31.62 18.17 -7.96
N GLU A 7 -31.32 19.44 -7.74
CA GLU A 7 -30.66 19.94 -6.55
C GLU A 7 -31.52 19.82 -5.28
N GLU A 8 -32.78 20.24 -5.35
CA GLU A 8 -33.73 20.05 -4.23
C GLU A 8 -33.87 18.56 -3.83
N SER A 9 -33.83 17.65 -4.80
CA SER A 9 -33.94 16.20 -4.52
C SER A 9 -32.74 15.65 -3.72
N ILE A 10 -31.60 16.30 -3.79
CA ILE A 10 -30.35 15.89 -3.09
C ILE A 10 -30.37 16.39 -1.64
N TYR A 11 -30.88 17.61 -1.38
CA TYR A 11 -30.75 18.25 -0.07
C TYR A 11 -32.05 18.35 0.73
N LYS A 12 -33.21 18.35 0.08
CA LYS A 12 -34.48 18.46 0.76
C LYS A 12 -34.89 17.14 1.41
N VAL A 13 -34.92 17.13 2.75
CA VAL A 13 -35.28 15.97 3.54
C VAL A 13 -36.80 15.86 3.66
N SER A 14 -37.33 14.66 3.53
CA SER A 14 -38.75 14.37 3.71
C SER A 14 -38.94 13.00 4.36
N ILE A 15 -40.18 12.68 4.78
CA ILE A 15 -40.49 11.38 5.39
C ILE A 15 -40.62 10.32 4.30
N HIS A 16 -39.83 9.26 4.42
CA HIS A 16 -40.01 8.02 3.66
C HIS A 16 -40.48 6.90 4.58
N LYS A 17 -41.68 6.38 4.31
CA LYS A 17 -42.26 5.28 5.09
C LYS A 17 -41.86 3.94 4.49
N ASN A 18 -41.24 3.09 5.29
CA ASN A 18 -40.85 1.75 4.89
C ASN A 18 -40.90 0.79 6.08
N GLY A 19 -41.55 -0.36 5.94
CA GLY A 19 -41.62 -1.42 6.96
C GLY A 19 -42.16 -0.96 8.32
N GLY A 20 -43.13 0.00 8.34
CA GLY A 20 -43.70 0.54 9.57
C GLY A 20 -42.89 1.66 10.23
N TYR A 21 -41.71 1.99 9.69
CA TYR A 21 -40.86 3.07 10.20
C TYR A 21 -40.93 4.30 9.31
N MET A 22 -40.75 5.48 9.91
CA MET A 22 -40.65 6.77 9.23
C MET A 22 -39.16 7.18 9.20
N TYR A 23 -38.60 7.27 8.00
CA TYR A 23 -37.22 7.68 7.79
C TYR A 23 -37.13 9.11 7.29
N ALA A 24 -36.20 9.89 7.81
CA ALA A 24 -35.77 11.14 7.22
C ALA A 24 -34.87 10.82 6.01
N ALA A 25 -35.35 11.14 4.81
CA ALA A 25 -34.61 10.77 3.59
C ALA A 25 -34.62 11.91 2.57
N THR A 26 -33.51 12.00 1.82
CA THR A 26 -33.42 12.73 0.54
C THR A 26 -33.66 11.76 -0.60
N HIS A 27 -34.09 12.27 -1.77
CA HIS A 27 -34.53 11.46 -2.90
C HIS A 27 -33.81 11.86 -4.20
N PRO A 28 -32.48 11.80 -4.26
CA PRO A 28 -31.76 12.04 -5.52
C PRO A 28 -32.25 11.09 -6.61
N TYR A 29 -32.25 11.56 -7.84
CA TYR A 29 -32.71 10.76 -8.97
C TYR A 29 -31.76 10.85 -10.15
N THR A 30 -31.69 9.77 -10.92
CA THR A 30 -31.10 9.74 -12.26
C THR A 30 -32.24 9.69 -13.29
N VAL A 31 -31.98 10.17 -14.50
CA VAL A 31 -32.90 10.08 -15.61
C VAL A 31 -32.38 9.00 -16.57
N ASP A 32 -33.23 8.05 -16.92
CA ASP A 32 -32.93 7.01 -17.89
C ASP A 32 -33.03 7.52 -19.34
N GLU A 33 -32.65 6.70 -20.30
CA GLU A 33 -32.66 7.03 -21.74
C GLU A 33 -34.06 7.37 -22.26
N ASN A 34 -35.15 6.97 -21.53
CA ASN A 34 -36.53 7.22 -21.86
C ASN A 34 -37.13 8.45 -21.13
N GLY A 35 -36.29 9.20 -20.39
CA GLY A 35 -36.71 10.37 -19.64
C GLY A 35 -37.41 10.07 -18.31
N ASN A 36 -37.43 8.80 -17.83
CA ASN A 36 -38.01 8.43 -16.56
C ASN A 36 -37.06 8.67 -15.41
N ARG A 37 -37.56 9.15 -14.28
CA ARG A 37 -36.78 9.38 -13.06
C ARG A 37 -36.68 8.10 -12.24
N LYS A 38 -35.45 7.66 -11.97
CA LYS A 38 -35.14 6.58 -11.01
C LYS A 38 -34.64 7.20 -9.72
N TYR A 39 -35.41 7.09 -8.65
CA TYR A 39 -35.08 7.66 -7.33
C TYR A 39 -34.22 6.69 -6.50
N VAL A 40 -33.29 7.27 -5.75
CA VAL A 40 -32.49 6.58 -4.73
C VAL A 40 -32.78 7.21 -3.38
N TYR A 41 -33.22 6.41 -2.40
CA TYR A 41 -33.50 6.91 -1.07
C TYR A 41 -32.22 6.96 -0.23
N CYS A 42 -31.86 8.17 0.21
CA CYS A 42 -30.73 8.38 1.11
C CYS A 42 -31.24 8.67 2.51
N HIS A 43 -31.22 7.67 3.39
CA HIS A 43 -31.75 7.81 4.75
C HIS A 43 -30.73 8.48 5.68
N TRP A 44 -31.17 9.59 6.31
CA TRP A 44 -30.37 10.38 7.26
C TRP A 44 -30.62 10.03 8.71
N GLY A 45 -31.77 9.44 9.01
CA GLY A 45 -32.20 9.06 10.34
C GLY A 45 -33.63 8.57 10.37
N VAL A 46 -34.19 8.51 11.56
CA VAL A 46 -35.60 8.13 11.80
C VAL A 46 -36.34 9.34 12.33
N VAL A 47 -37.62 9.45 12.01
CA VAL A 47 -38.53 10.47 12.54
C VAL A 47 -39.60 9.75 13.37
N ASP A 48 -39.82 10.17 14.62
CA ASP A 48 -40.85 9.59 15.47
C ASP A 48 -42.23 10.18 15.16
N GLU A 49 -43.27 9.70 15.87
CA GLU A 49 -44.66 10.14 15.70
C GLU A 49 -44.85 11.64 16.06
N ASN A 50 -43.95 12.20 16.88
CA ASN A 50 -43.96 13.61 17.29
C ASN A 50 -43.08 14.49 16.37
N LYS A 51 -42.70 13.98 15.19
CA LYS A 51 -41.80 14.65 14.24
C LYS A 51 -40.39 14.97 14.80
N LYS A 52 -39.95 14.25 15.82
CA LYS A 52 -38.57 14.36 16.33
C LYS A 52 -37.61 13.59 15.45
N PHE A 53 -36.58 14.30 14.93
CA PHE A 53 -35.54 13.69 14.13
C PHE A 53 -34.50 13.02 15.02
N ILE A 54 -34.32 11.73 14.82
CA ILE A 54 -33.29 10.92 15.47
C ILE A 54 -32.20 10.62 14.43
N PRO A 55 -31.02 11.27 14.53
CA PRO A 55 -29.96 11.13 13.56
C PRO A 55 -29.46 9.69 13.40
N GLY A 56 -29.43 9.23 12.16
CA GLY A 56 -28.85 7.96 11.80
C GLY A 56 -27.32 8.07 11.58
N LYS A 57 -26.68 6.94 11.35
CA LYS A 57 -25.23 6.86 11.17
C LYS A 57 -24.73 7.71 10.01
N ARG A 58 -25.45 7.74 8.90
CA ARG A 58 -25.11 8.59 7.76
C ARG A 58 -25.04 10.07 8.15
N TYR A 59 -26.00 10.58 8.90
CA TYR A 59 -25.98 11.96 9.39
C TYR A 59 -24.83 12.21 10.35
N ILE A 60 -24.50 11.25 11.22
CA ILE A 60 -23.44 11.38 12.22
C ILE A 60 -22.05 11.44 11.55
N PHE A 61 -21.83 10.68 10.50
CA PHE A 61 -20.55 10.62 9.79
C PHE A 61 -20.44 11.60 8.60
N ALA A 62 -21.52 12.27 8.21
CA ALA A 62 -21.49 13.28 7.16
C ALA A 62 -20.63 14.49 7.58
N SER A 63 -19.98 15.15 6.62
CA SER A 63 -19.24 16.39 6.87
C SER A 63 -20.15 17.50 7.40
N LEU A 64 -19.58 18.51 8.04
CA LEU A 64 -20.35 19.65 8.52
C LEU A 64 -21.06 20.36 7.36
N GLU A 65 -20.34 20.56 6.26
CA GLU A 65 -20.86 21.18 5.04
C GLU A 65 -22.04 20.39 4.44
N GLU A 66 -21.95 19.06 4.41
CA GLU A 66 -23.04 18.20 3.92
C GLU A 66 -24.26 18.28 4.82
N ARG A 67 -24.08 18.33 6.15
CA ARG A 67 -25.18 18.48 7.11
C ARG A 67 -25.87 19.84 7.01
N GLU A 68 -25.11 20.92 6.79
CA GLU A 68 -25.61 22.29 6.66
C GLU A 68 -26.40 22.49 5.36
N ARG A 69 -26.08 21.73 4.31
CA ARG A 69 -26.84 21.74 3.05
C ARG A 69 -28.19 21.03 3.14
N LEU A 70 -28.39 20.16 4.14
CA LEU A 70 -29.66 19.44 4.30
C LEU A 70 -30.75 20.39 4.77
N ILE A 71 -31.85 20.43 4.02
CA ILE A 71 -33.01 21.25 4.31
C ILE A 71 -34.09 20.36 4.96
N PHE A 72 -34.21 20.46 6.26
CA PHE A 72 -35.25 19.77 7.02
C PHE A 72 -36.55 20.60 7.08
N PRO A 73 -37.72 19.97 7.21
CA PRO A 73 -38.96 20.69 7.46
C PRO A 73 -38.90 21.50 8.76
N ASP A 74 -39.43 22.72 8.75
CA ASP A 74 -39.39 23.66 9.88
C ASP A 74 -40.16 23.15 11.12
N ASP A 75 -41.09 22.24 10.91
CA ASP A 75 -41.96 21.66 11.95
C ASP A 75 -41.36 20.40 12.61
N TRP A 76 -40.08 20.08 12.31
CA TRP A 76 -39.42 18.95 12.94
C TRP A 76 -38.61 19.38 14.19
N ASP A 77 -38.70 18.54 15.22
CA ASP A 77 -37.82 18.69 16.40
C ASP A 77 -36.41 18.19 16.08
N MET A 78 -35.50 19.14 15.88
CA MET A 78 -34.07 18.90 15.59
C MET A 78 -33.19 18.87 16.84
N SER A 79 -33.76 18.76 18.04
CA SER A 79 -33.02 18.81 19.33
C SER A 79 -31.91 17.76 19.40
N GLU A 80 -32.16 16.54 18.90
CA GLU A 80 -31.15 15.47 18.90
C GLU A 80 -29.99 15.74 17.91
N ALA A 81 -30.28 16.33 16.76
CA ALA A 81 -29.25 16.72 15.80
C ALA A 81 -28.37 17.88 16.33
N LYS A 82 -28.99 18.89 16.93
CA LYS A 82 -28.31 20.01 17.60
C LYS A 82 -27.46 19.55 18.79
N ARG A 83 -27.92 18.54 19.51
CA ARG A 83 -27.24 17.91 20.61
C ARG A 83 -25.95 17.20 20.18
N LEU A 84 -25.93 16.60 18.99
CA LEU A 84 -24.74 15.96 18.42
C LEU A 84 -23.70 16.97 17.90
N SER A 85 -24.13 18.17 17.51
CA SER A 85 -23.23 19.22 17.02
C SER A 85 -22.58 20.08 18.11
N GLY A 86 -22.95 19.98 19.38
CA GLY A 86 -22.53 20.97 20.37
C GLY A 86 -22.31 20.56 21.82
N ALA A 87 -22.50 19.34 22.25
CA ALA A 87 -22.28 19.01 23.67
C ALA A 87 -21.86 17.55 23.90
N LYS A 88 -20.83 17.37 24.72
CA LYS A 88 -20.57 16.11 25.43
C LYS A 88 -21.81 15.73 26.22
N GLN A 89 -22.56 14.72 25.73
CA GLN A 89 -23.61 14.15 26.55
C GLN A 89 -23.07 13.16 27.56
N PRO A 90 -23.54 13.19 28.79
CA PRO A 90 -23.49 12.03 29.65
C PRO A 90 -24.49 11.01 29.10
N GLY A 91 -24.05 10.24 28.11
CA GLY A 91 -24.80 9.04 27.69
C GLY A 91 -24.77 8.08 28.85
N ARG A 92 -25.95 7.60 29.27
CA ARG A 92 -26.04 6.45 30.18
C ARG A 92 -25.20 5.33 29.55
N PRO A 93 -24.16 4.81 30.22
CA PRO A 93 -23.40 3.72 29.66
C PRO A 93 -24.37 2.55 29.40
N ALA A 94 -24.41 2.08 28.15
CA ALA A 94 -25.31 0.98 27.74
C ALA A 94 -24.96 -0.36 28.43
N TYR A 95 -23.89 -0.39 29.20
CA TYR A 95 -23.46 -1.51 30.04
C TYR A 95 -22.89 -0.99 31.35
N THR A 96 -23.48 -1.40 32.43
CA THR A 96 -22.96 -1.25 33.82
C THR A 96 -22.00 -2.41 34.15
N ASP A 97 -21.04 -2.69 33.29
CA ASP A 97 -19.84 -3.38 33.77
C ASP A 97 -19.01 -2.33 34.48
N ALA A 98 -19.02 -2.39 35.79
CA ALA A 98 -18.39 -1.40 36.68
C ALA A 98 -16.91 -1.18 36.36
N ASP A 99 -16.24 -2.17 35.78
CA ASP A 99 -14.82 -2.16 35.47
C ASP A 99 -14.55 -2.71 34.07
N LYS A 100 -14.11 -1.85 33.15
CA LYS A 100 -13.62 -2.29 31.84
C LYS A 100 -12.13 -2.51 31.91
N ASN A 101 -11.70 -3.76 31.73
CA ASN A 101 -10.30 -4.13 31.65
C ASN A 101 -10.00 -4.59 30.23
N ARG A 102 -9.37 -3.71 29.42
CA ARG A 102 -9.13 -3.93 28.00
C ARG A 102 -7.66 -3.88 27.66
N PHE A 103 -7.23 -4.63 26.66
CA PHE A 103 -5.90 -4.52 26.08
C PHE A 103 -5.69 -3.13 25.50
N TYR A 104 -4.46 -2.60 25.62
CA TYR A 104 -4.21 -1.21 25.20
C TYR A 104 -2.80 -0.95 24.69
N GLY A 105 -1.79 -1.72 25.10
CA GLY A 105 -0.41 -1.33 24.82
C GLY A 105 -0.04 -1.34 23.34
N ASP A 106 -0.57 -2.26 22.55
CA ASP A 106 -0.46 -2.28 21.10
C ASP A 106 -1.17 -1.08 20.45
N ILE A 107 -2.37 -0.76 20.92
CA ILE A 107 -3.11 0.45 20.51
C ILE A 107 -2.33 1.70 20.90
N TRP A 108 -1.81 1.77 22.12
CA TRP A 108 -0.99 2.89 22.58
C TRP A 108 0.23 3.11 21.65
N LEU A 109 0.94 2.03 21.32
CA LEU A 109 2.09 2.12 20.42
C LEU A 109 1.68 2.69 19.04
N LEU A 110 0.58 2.19 18.47
CA LEU A 110 0.08 2.70 17.18
C LEU A 110 -0.46 4.13 17.27
N GLU A 111 -1.04 4.55 18.39
CA GLU A 111 -1.42 5.95 18.64
C GLU A 111 -0.19 6.86 18.65
N GLN A 112 0.88 6.46 19.35
CA GLN A 112 2.14 7.22 19.36
C GLN A 112 2.78 7.28 17.97
N VAL A 113 2.73 6.18 17.20
CA VAL A 113 3.21 6.16 15.81
C VAL A 113 2.37 7.09 14.93
N ALA A 114 1.05 7.11 15.06
CA ALA A 114 0.18 8.01 14.31
C ALA A 114 0.49 9.49 14.58
N ASP A 115 0.80 9.82 15.84
CA ASP A 115 1.19 11.18 16.24
C ASP A 115 2.61 11.51 15.73
N LYS A 116 3.58 10.61 15.91
CA LYS A 116 4.97 10.79 15.49
C LYS A 116 5.13 11.00 13.98
N THR A 117 4.37 10.26 13.19
CA THR A 117 4.38 10.35 11.72
C THR A 117 3.54 11.52 11.17
N GLY A 118 2.86 12.28 12.05
CA GLY A 118 1.93 13.33 11.68
C GLY A 118 0.63 12.83 11.05
N LEU A 119 0.40 11.51 11.02
CA LEU A 119 -0.76 10.92 10.37
C LEU A 119 -2.08 11.36 11.01
N ARG A 120 -2.15 11.39 12.36
CA ARG A 120 -3.35 11.87 13.07
C ARG A 120 -3.65 13.35 12.74
N SER A 121 -2.62 14.18 12.67
CA SER A 121 -2.75 15.59 12.28
C SER A 121 -3.26 15.75 10.85
N ASP A 122 -2.72 14.95 9.92
CA ASP A 122 -3.14 14.97 8.52
C ASP A 122 -4.62 14.53 8.39
N LEU A 123 -5.01 13.45 9.08
CA LEU A 123 -6.41 13.01 9.08
C LEU A 123 -7.35 14.06 9.70
N LYS A 124 -6.94 14.74 10.79
CA LYS A 124 -7.74 15.83 11.36
C LYS A 124 -7.93 16.97 10.38
N GLN A 125 -6.90 17.33 9.65
CA GLN A 125 -6.99 18.38 8.63
C GLN A 125 -7.89 17.96 7.45
N VAL A 126 -7.76 16.73 6.96
CA VAL A 126 -8.57 16.20 5.85
C VAL A 126 -10.05 16.12 6.23
N PHE A 127 -10.36 15.70 7.44
CA PHE A 127 -11.74 15.50 7.92
C PHE A 127 -12.21 16.65 8.83
N GLU A 128 -11.71 17.87 8.64
CA GLU A 128 -12.18 19.09 9.30
C GLU A 128 -12.31 18.98 10.83
N ASN A 129 -11.36 18.29 11.47
CA ASN A 129 -11.34 17.98 12.91
C ASN A 129 -12.54 17.15 13.39
N ASN A 130 -13.21 16.41 12.51
CA ASN A 130 -14.25 15.47 12.90
C ASN A 130 -13.63 14.28 13.65
N GLU A 131 -13.49 14.40 14.96
CA GLU A 131 -12.86 13.38 15.84
C GLU A 131 -13.53 12.00 15.73
N GLU A 132 -14.84 11.92 15.45
CA GLU A 132 -15.53 10.64 15.29
C GLU A 132 -15.08 9.92 14.02
N VAL A 133 -14.94 10.64 12.91
CA VAL A 133 -14.43 10.09 11.64
C VAL A 133 -12.97 9.68 11.78
N VAL A 134 -12.11 10.59 12.28
CA VAL A 134 -10.67 10.32 12.45
C VAL A 134 -10.44 9.11 13.35
N ASN A 135 -11.10 9.05 14.51
CA ASN A 135 -10.96 7.94 15.44
C ASN A 135 -11.52 6.63 14.90
N SER A 136 -12.58 6.69 14.08
CA SER A 136 -13.12 5.50 13.38
C SER A 136 -12.13 4.96 12.34
N ILE A 137 -11.52 5.84 11.52
CA ILE A 137 -10.48 5.48 10.54
C ILE A 137 -9.28 4.85 11.24
N LEU A 138 -8.76 5.49 12.30
CA LEU A 138 -7.64 4.97 13.07
C LEU A 138 -7.97 3.62 13.73
N THR A 139 -9.17 3.47 14.29
CA THR A 139 -9.62 2.19 14.87
C THR A 139 -9.63 1.06 13.82
N LEU A 140 -10.14 1.33 12.63
CA LEU A 140 -10.16 0.33 11.54
C LEU A 140 -8.75 0.04 11.00
N ALA A 141 -7.90 1.05 10.92
CA ALA A 141 -6.50 0.87 10.53
C ALA A 141 -5.75 0.02 11.55
N TYR A 142 -5.88 0.30 12.85
CA TYR A 142 -5.27 -0.50 13.92
C TYR A 142 -5.78 -1.94 13.91
N PHE A 143 -7.09 -2.13 13.73
CA PHE A 143 -7.65 -3.46 13.57
C PHE A 143 -7.02 -4.24 12.41
N SER A 144 -6.82 -3.58 11.26
CA SER A 144 -6.17 -4.20 10.09
C SER A 144 -4.72 -4.57 10.39
N VAL A 145 -3.95 -3.69 11.04
CA VAL A 145 -2.53 -3.91 11.40
C VAL A 145 -2.39 -5.07 12.39
N LEU A 146 -3.26 -5.11 13.40
CA LEU A 146 -3.15 -6.05 14.51
C LEU A 146 -3.75 -7.43 14.21
N THR A 147 -4.70 -7.53 13.28
CA THR A 147 -5.45 -8.78 13.11
C THR A 147 -5.48 -9.33 11.69
N GLY A 148 -5.41 -8.48 10.66
CA GLY A 148 -5.62 -8.87 9.26
C GLY A 148 -7.03 -9.41 8.95
N TYR A 149 -7.95 -9.39 9.92
CA TYR A 149 -9.28 -9.96 9.76
C TYR A 149 -10.22 -9.04 8.98
N SER A 150 -11.34 -9.61 8.56
CA SER A 150 -12.44 -8.89 7.92
C SER A 150 -13.14 -7.96 8.93
N TYR A 151 -13.57 -6.78 8.48
CA TYR A 151 -14.18 -5.73 9.31
C TYR A 151 -15.48 -6.12 10.03
N ASN A 152 -16.13 -7.21 9.65
CA ASN A 152 -17.28 -7.72 10.39
C ASN A 152 -16.93 -8.18 11.82
N ARG A 153 -15.64 -8.31 12.16
CA ARG A 153 -15.15 -8.70 13.49
C ARG A 153 -14.78 -7.51 14.37
N VAL A 154 -14.75 -6.29 13.83
CA VAL A 154 -14.28 -5.07 14.54
C VAL A 154 -15.10 -4.83 15.82
N ALA A 155 -16.42 -4.90 15.75
CA ALA A 155 -17.27 -4.68 16.91
C ALA A 155 -16.97 -5.62 18.09
N ARG A 156 -16.65 -6.89 17.79
CA ARG A 156 -16.24 -7.87 18.81
C ARG A 156 -14.85 -7.56 19.37
N TRP A 157 -13.92 -7.19 18.51
CA TRP A 157 -12.57 -6.80 18.88
C TRP A 157 -12.57 -5.56 19.78
N GLN A 158 -13.37 -4.55 19.48
CA GLN A 158 -13.52 -3.33 20.32
C GLN A 158 -14.00 -3.61 21.75
N ARG A 159 -14.63 -4.77 22.02
CA ARG A 159 -15.05 -5.13 23.38
C ARG A 159 -13.89 -5.50 24.27
N ILE A 160 -12.79 -6.01 23.70
CA ILE A 160 -11.61 -6.47 24.43
C ILE A 160 -10.43 -5.52 24.27
N GLU A 161 -10.44 -4.63 23.28
CA GLU A 161 -9.41 -3.62 23.05
C GLU A 161 -9.92 -2.23 23.38
N ARG A 162 -9.05 -1.38 23.93
CA ARG A 162 -9.34 0.04 24.13
C ARG A 162 -8.95 0.83 22.89
N THR A 163 -9.91 1.09 22.02
CA THR A 163 -9.70 1.77 20.74
C THR A 163 -9.96 3.29 20.81
N PRO A 164 -9.40 4.09 19.86
CA PRO A 164 -9.67 5.53 19.76
C PRO A 164 -11.16 5.86 19.64
N TYR A 165 -11.88 5.11 18.80
CA TYR A 165 -13.34 5.25 18.69
C TYR A 165 -14.03 4.38 19.74
N SER A 166 -14.73 5.01 20.65
CA SER A 166 -15.30 4.35 21.85
C SER A 166 -16.65 3.69 21.62
N LYS A 167 -17.36 4.06 20.54
CA LYS A 167 -18.64 3.44 20.16
C LYS A 167 -18.41 2.19 19.32
N GLU A 168 -19.41 1.31 19.24
CA GLU A 168 -19.29 0.09 18.45
C GLU A 168 -19.35 0.38 16.94
N LEU A 169 -18.33 -0.02 16.20
CA LEU A 169 -18.27 0.01 14.74
C LEU A 169 -18.99 -1.22 14.16
N THR A 170 -20.29 -1.13 13.99
CA THR A 170 -21.09 -2.17 13.34
C THR A 170 -20.78 -2.24 11.83
N PRO A 171 -21.05 -3.35 11.14
CA PRO A 171 -20.84 -3.46 9.68
C PRO A 171 -21.50 -2.33 8.89
N SER A 172 -22.72 -1.92 9.28
CA SER A 172 -23.40 -0.79 8.64
C SER A 172 -22.67 0.53 8.88
N ALA A 173 -22.20 0.81 10.12
CA ALA A 173 -21.41 2.01 10.40
C ALA A 173 -20.14 2.06 9.57
N ILE A 174 -19.45 0.93 9.42
CA ILE A 174 -18.25 0.84 8.59
C ILE A 174 -18.58 1.07 7.12
N THR A 175 -19.70 0.54 6.63
CA THR A 175 -20.13 0.77 5.25
C THR A 175 -20.41 2.26 5.01
N TYR A 176 -21.14 2.92 5.89
CA TYR A 176 -21.40 4.36 5.77
C TYR A 176 -20.12 5.18 5.84
N LEU A 177 -19.23 4.87 6.78
CA LEU A 177 -17.94 5.54 6.87
C LEU A 177 -17.12 5.39 5.59
N THR A 178 -16.98 4.17 5.07
CA THR A 178 -16.17 3.93 3.86
C THR A 178 -16.80 4.55 2.61
N GLN A 179 -18.11 4.65 2.53
CA GLN A 179 -18.81 5.30 1.42
C GLN A 179 -18.83 6.83 1.52
N SER A 180 -18.66 7.40 2.73
CA SER A 180 -18.58 8.85 2.91
C SER A 180 -17.19 9.43 2.60
N ILE A 181 -16.16 8.62 2.54
CA ILE A 181 -14.80 9.07 2.19
C ILE A 181 -14.72 9.29 0.68
N SER A 182 -14.58 10.56 0.28
CA SER A 182 -14.52 10.99 -1.11
C SER A 182 -13.12 10.88 -1.71
N GLU A 183 -13.06 11.00 -3.03
CA GLU A 183 -11.79 11.13 -3.78
C GLU A 183 -11.04 12.41 -3.41
N GLU A 184 -11.77 13.49 -3.07
CA GLU A 184 -11.17 14.76 -2.66
C GLU A 184 -10.43 14.63 -1.33
N GLU A 185 -11.02 13.99 -0.34
CA GLU A 185 -10.39 13.72 0.96
C GLU A 185 -9.16 12.80 0.79
N ARG A 186 -9.26 11.80 -0.08
CA ARG A 186 -8.12 10.94 -0.44
C ARG A 186 -6.98 11.77 -1.03
N MET A 187 -7.27 12.64 -1.99
CA MET A 187 -6.26 13.52 -2.60
C MET A 187 -5.71 14.55 -1.63
N ALA A 188 -6.55 15.07 -0.72
CA ALA A 188 -6.10 15.97 0.34
C ALA A 188 -5.08 15.29 1.26
N LEU A 189 -5.32 14.03 1.66
CA LEU A 189 -4.34 13.25 2.42
C LEU A 189 -3.02 13.11 1.66
N PHE A 190 -3.05 12.78 0.36
CA PHE A 190 -1.83 12.66 -0.43
C PHE A 190 -1.05 13.97 -0.53
N ARG A 191 -1.72 15.12 -0.69
CA ARG A 191 -1.06 16.44 -0.67
C ARG A 191 -0.34 16.71 0.65
N LEU A 192 -0.96 16.37 1.77
CA LEU A 192 -0.35 16.51 3.09
C LEU A 192 0.85 15.56 3.25
N ARG A 193 0.75 14.33 2.76
CA ARG A 193 1.87 13.37 2.79
C ARG A 193 3.00 13.80 1.86
N ALA A 194 2.70 14.30 0.66
CA ALA A 194 3.68 14.85 -0.28
C ALA A 194 4.43 16.05 0.30
N ALA A 195 3.73 16.96 1.00
CA ALA A 195 4.32 18.14 1.63
C ALA A 195 5.33 17.81 2.75
N ARG A 196 5.34 16.57 3.25
CA ARG A 196 6.33 16.12 4.25
C ARG A 196 7.63 15.60 3.62
N LEU A 197 7.62 15.32 2.32
CA LEU A 197 8.80 14.83 1.61
C LEU A 197 9.83 15.94 1.46
N LYS A 198 11.10 15.56 1.56
CA LYS A 198 12.22 16.45 1.25
C LYS A 198 12.41 16.58 -0.26
N ASP A 199 12.97 17.70 -0.69
CA ASP A 199 13.46 17.83 -2.06
C ASP A 199 14.50 16.75 -2.35
N ASN A 200 14.41 16.16 -3.53
CA ASN A 200 15.25 15.04 -3.98
C ASN A 200 15.07 13.72 -3.20
N ALA A 201 14.01 13.59 -2.39
CA ALA A 201 13.67 12.32 -1.79
C ALA A 201 13.53 11.22 -2.85
N VAL A 202 13.95 10.00 -2.52
CA VAL A 202 13.80 8.86 -3.41
C VAL A 202 12.53 8.09 -3.05
N CYS A 203 11.67 7.91 -4.04
CA CYS A 203 10.42 7.20 -3.89
C CYS A 203 10.39 5.94 -4.75
N ALA A 204 10.34 4.78 -4.11
CA ALA A 204 10.14 3.51 -4.81
C ALA A 204 8.68 3.40 -5.29
N VAL A 205 8.50 2.93 -6.52
CA VAL A 205 7.19 2.67 -7.13
C VAL A 205 7.05 1.18 -7.36
N ASP A 206 6.03 0.60 -6.78
CA ASP A 206 5.71 -0.81 -7.00
C ASP A 206 4.20 -1.00 -7.18
N SER A 207 3.83 -2.08 -7.85
CA SER A 207 2.44 -2.42 -8.11
C SER A 207 2.09 -3.80 -7.58
N THR A 208 0.85 -3.95 -7.14
CA THR A 208 0.34 -5.20 -6.62
C THR A 208 -1.03 -5.53 -7.20
N SER A 209 -1.33 -6.81 -7.34
CA SER A 209 -2.65 -7.29 -7.76
C SER A 209 -3.54 -7.53 -6.54
N ARG A 210 -4.84 -7.16 -6.67
CA ARG A 210 -5.87 -7.52 -5.70
C ARG A 210 -6.94 -8.33 -6.39
N SER A 211 -7.00 -9.60 -6.05
CA SER A 211 -7.96 -10.54 -6.63
C SER A 211 -9.39 -10.25 -6.16
N ALA A 212 -10.36 -10.39 -7.05
CA ALA A 212 -11.79 -10.20 -6.77
C ALA A 212 -12.60 -11.42 -7.20
N TYR A 213 -13.57 -11.79 -6.39
CA TYR A 213 -14.54 -12.83 -6.75
C TYR A 213 -15.79 -12.26 -7.45
N GLY A 214 -16.02 -10.96 -7.34
CA GLY A 214 -17.17 -10.27 -7.95
C GLY A 214 -16.74 -9.44 -9.17
N SER A 215 -17.71 -9.10 -10.00
CA SER A 215 -17.53 -8.27 -11.20
C SER A 215 -18.27 -6.93 -11.11
N SER A 216 -18.70 -6.53 -9.90
CA SER A 216 -19.53 -5.34 -9.68
C SER A 216 -18.78 -4.01 -9.90
N LEU A 217 -17.46 -4.01 -9.81
CA LEU A 217 -16.62 -2.82 -9.98
C LEU A 217 -16.05 -2.78 -11.40
N ALA A 218 -16.04 -1.60 -12.00
CA ALA A 218 -15.66 -1.42 -13.41
C ALA A 218 -14.19 -1.72 -13.70
N ASP A 219 -13.30 -1.55 -12.73
CA ASP A 219 -11.85 -1.77 -12.84
C ASP A 219 -11.40 -3.20 -12.51
N ILE A 220 -12.31 -4.08 -12.09
CA ILE A 220 -12.03 -5.52 -11.97
C ILE A 220 -11.95 -6.12 -13.37
N LYS A 221 -10.73 -6.48 -13.79
CA LYS A 221 -10.44 -7.03 -15.12
C LYS A 221 -9.53 -8.24 -15.03
N TRP A 222 -9.65 -9.13 -16.02
CA TRP A 222 -8.70 -10.21 -16.23
C TRP A 222 -7.37 -9.64 -16.73
N GLY A 223 -6.27 -10.03 -16.10
CA GLY A 223 -4.93 -9.60 -16.46
C GLY A 223 -3.87 -10.51 -15.83
N LYS A 224 -2.59 -10.15 -16.01
CA LYS A 224 -1.49 -10.90 -15.38
C LYS A 224 -1.54 -10.70 -13.86
N ASN A 225 -2.03 -11.71 -13.16
CA ASN A 225 -2.05 -11.71 -11.70
C ASN A 225 -0.64 -11.98 -11.15
N LYS A 226 -0.12 -11.06 -10.31
CA LYS A 226 1.22 -11.19 -9.71
C LYS A 226 1.33 -12.32 -8.69
N GLU A 227 0.21 -12.81 -8.18
CA GLU A 227 0.13 -13.94 -7.23
C GLU A 227 -0.09 -15.29 -7.92
N GLY A 228 -0.23 -15.31 -9.24
CA GLY A 228 -0.51 -16.53 -9.99
C GLY A 228 -1.93 -17.09 -9.80
N ILE A 229 -2.82 -16.31 -9.18
CA ILE A 229 -4.21 -16.72 -8.94
C ILE A 229 -5.03 -16.42 -10.20
N SER A 230 -5.79 -17.41 -10.69
CA SER A 230 -6.68 -17.25 -11.85
C SER A 230 -8.00 -16.59 -11.44
N LEU A 231 -7.97 -15.30 -11.16
CA LEU A 231 -9.13 -14.47 -10.83
C LEU A 231 -8.98 -13.08 -11.49
N PRO A 232 -10.11 -12.42 -11.79
CA PRO A 232 -10.08 -11.02 -12.17
C PRO A 232 -9.58 -10.17 -10.99
N GLN A 233 -9.00 -9.02 -11.28
CA GLN A 233 -8.26 -8.24 -10.30
C GLN A 233 -8.33 -6.75 -10.59
N THR A 234 -7.94 -5.95 -9.61
CA THR A 234 -7.43 -4.59 -9.75
C THR A 234 -5.92 -4.58 -9.58
N SER A 235 -5.24 -3.55 -10.07
CA SER A 235 -3.82 -3.30 -9.84
C SER A 235 -3.65 -2.02 -9.04
N GLU A 236 -2.98 -2.09 -7.89
CA GLU A 236 -2.66 -0.92 -7.07
C GLU A 236 -1.17 -0.59 -7.20
N VAL A 237 -0.88 0.63 -7.66
CA VAL A 237 0.46 1.21 -7.64
C VAL A 237 0.62 1.99 -6.35
N VAL A 238 1.70 1.73 -5.63
CA VAL A 238 2.06 2.43 -4.39
C VAL A 238 3.38 3.15 -4.58
N VAL A 239 3.45 4.38 -4.11
CA VAL A 239 4.68 5.18 -4.04
C VAL A 239 5.13 5.23 -2.59
N TYR A 240 6.35 4.81 -2.35
CA TYR A 240 6.94 4.64 -1.04
C TYR A 240 8.20 5.49 -0.89
N SER A 241 8.23 6.41 0.08
CA SER A 241 9.43 7.19 0.40
C SER A 241 10.48 6.28 1.05
N LEU A 242 11.66 6.17 0.43
CA LEU A 242 12.78 5.41 1.02
C LEU A 242 13.41 6.16 2.19
N ASP A 243 13.38 7.49 2.17
CA ASP A 243 13.96 8.32 3.23
C ASP A 243 13.10 8.29 4.51
N ASP A 244 11.78 8.33 4.36
CA ASP A 244 10.84 8.33 5.49
C ASP A 244 10.38 6.92 5.87
N HIS A 245 10.71 5.91 5.06
CA HIS A 245 10.30 4.52 5.22
C HIS A 245 8.79 4.33 5.32
N MET A 246 8.02 5.09 4.53
CA MET A 246 6.55 5.08 4.56
C MET A 246 5.94 5.26 3.17
N PRO A 247 4.75 4.68 2.91
CA PRO A 247 4.01 4.97 1.68
C PRO A 247 3.46 6.40 1.74
N VAL A 248 3.48 7.07 0.59
CA VAL A 248 3.07 8.48 0.45
C VAL A 248 1.94 8.68 -0.53
N TYR A 249 1.70 7.69 -1.41
CA TYR A 249 0.67 7.74 -2.42
C TYR A 249 0.27 6.32 -2.87
N TYR A 250 -0.96 6.15 -3.33
CA TYR A 250 -1.40 4.96 -4.07
C TYR A 250 -2.41 5.31 -5.16
N ARG A 251 -2.45 4.48 -6.21
CA ARG A 251 -3.44 4.55 -7.30
C ARG A 251 -3.93 3.17 -7.68
N THR A 252 -5.25 3.04 -7.87
CA THR A 252 -5.86 1.83 -8.44
C THR A 252 -5.99 1.94 -9.95
N PHE A 253 -5.62 0.89 -10.64
CA PHE A 253 -5.78 0.72 -12.08
C PHE A 253 -6.64 -0.51 -12.38
N PRO A 254 -7.33 -0.55 -13.53
CA PRO A 254 -7.93 -1.77 -14.03
C PRO A 254 -6.91 -2.91 -14.13
N GLY A 255 -7.32 -4.12 -13.75
CA GLY A 255 -6.42 -5.27 -13.63
C GLY A 255 -5.75 -5.75 -14.93
N ASN A 256 -6.21 -5.26 -16.08
CA ASN A 256 -5.62 -5.53 -17.39
C ASN A 256 -4.61 -4.47 -17.85
N ILE A 257 -4.38 -3.42 -17.06
CA ILE A 257 -3.39 -2.38 -17.39
C ILE A 257 -2.01 -2.86 -16.96
N PRO A 258 -1.04 -3.02 -17.87
CA PRO A 258 0.34 -3.35 -17.50
C PRO A 258 1.04 -2.16 -16.84
N ASP A 259 2.01 -2.44 -15.95
CA ASP A 259 2.74 -1.41 -15.19
C ASP A 259 3.35 -0.33 -16.08
N SER A 260 3.87 -0.69 -17.24
CA SER A 260 4.44 0.27 -18.19
C SER A 260 3.44 1.29 -18.75
N ARG A 261 2.14 1.01 -18.73
CA ARG A 261 1.09 1.97 -19.14
C ARG A 261 0.59 2.86 -18.02
N SER A 262 0.90 2.53 -16.76
CA SER A 262 0.47 3.33 -15.61
C SER A 262 1.32 4.59 -15.39
N VAL A 263 2.54 4.65 -15.94
CA VAL A 263 3.53 5.69 -15.67
C VAL A 263 3.02 7.10 -15.99
N GLU A 264 2.38 7.29 -17.15
CA GLU A 264 1.88 8.61 -17.56
C GLU A 264 0.84 9.16 -16.58
N THR A 265 -0.13 8.31 -16.20
CA THR A 265 -1.14 8.66 -15.21
C THR A 265 -0.49 8.94 -13.85
N LEU A 266 0.45 8.10 -13.42
CA LEU A 266 1.17 8.27 -12.16
C LEU A 266 1.91 9.62 -12.11
N LEU A 267 2.68 9.97 -13.15
CA LEU A 267 3.40 11.25 -13.22
C LEU A 267 2.45 12.46 -13.15
N THR A 268 1.30 12.37 -13.81
CA THR A 268 0.27 13.41 -13.79
C THR A 268 -0.33 13.54 -12.38
N ASP A 269 -0.66 12.43 -11.76
CA ASP A 269 -1.24 12.40 -10.41
C ASP A 269 -0.28 12.95 -9.35
N LEU A 270 1.00 12.55 -9.39
CA LEU A 270 2.02 13.04 -8.46
C LEU A 270 2.20 14.56 -8.57
N ARG A 271 2.15 15.09 -9.80
CA ARG A 271 2.19 16.55 -10.03
C ARG A 271 0.96 17.23 -9.42
N HIS A 272 -0.24 16.71 -9.64
CA HIS A 272 -1.48 17.24 -9.06
C HIS A 272 -1.52 17.11 -7.53
N ALA A 273 -0.91 16.08 -6.98
CA ALA A 273 -0.76 15.92 -5.54
C ALA A 273 0.34 16.81 -4.93
N GLY A 274 1.03 17.62 -5.76
CA GLY A 274 2.04 18.57 -5.29
C GLY A 274 3.32 17.91 -4.76
N PHE A 275 3.68 16.75 -5.30
CA PHE A 275 4.94 16.11 -4.94
C PHE A 275 6.12 17.05 -5.26
N PRO A 276 7.10 17.19 -4.34
CA PRO A 276 8.31 17.93 -4.60
C PRO A 276 9.13 17.22 -5.68
N ASN A 277 10.30 17.76 -6.01
CA ASN A 277 11.19 17.20 -7.03
C ASN A 277 11.82 15.87 -6.55
N VAL A 278 11.01 14.82 -6.42
CA VAL A 278 11.43 13.48 -5.98
C VAL A 278 12.04 12.68 -7.13
N ALA A 279 12.88 11.71 -6.80
CA ALA A 279 13.36 10.72 -7.76
C ALA A 279 12.51 9.44 -7.67
N LEU A 280 11.97 8.96 -8.79
CA LEU A 280 11.19 7.73 -8.83
C LEU A 280 12.09 6.52 -9.11
N LEU A 281 12.08 5.57 -8.21
CA LEU A 281 12.78 4.30 -8.34
C LEU A 281 11.79 3.23 -8.80
N THR A 282 11.95 2.75 -10.03
CA THR A 282 11.01 1.81 -10.66
C THR A 282 11.68 0.51 -11.07
N ASP A 283 10.89 -0.56 -11.10
CA ASP A 283 11.36 -1.85 -11.55
C ASP A 283 11.35 -1.98 -13.10
N ARG A 284 11.85 -3.12 -13.56
CA ARG A 284 11.92 -3.46 -14.98
C ARG A 284 10.53 -3.58 -15.65
N GLY A 285 9.46 -3.75 -14.89
CA GLY A 285 8.08 -3.82 -15.40
C GLY A 285 7.58 -2.49 -15.92
N TYR A 286 8.11 -1.38 -15.38
CA TYR A 286 7.77 -0.02 -15.80
C TYR A 286 8.59 0.46 -17.01
N GLU A 287 9.62 -0.29 -17.43
CA GLU A 287 10.53 0.11 -18.48
C GLU A 287 9.89 -0.02 -19.88
N SER A 288 9.92 1.10 -20.61
CA SER A 288 9.72 1.19 -22.06
C SER A 288 10.39 2.47 -22.57
N ILE A 289 10.68 2.51 -23.88
CA ILE A 289 11.22 3.73 -24.51
C ILE A 289 10.26 4.91 -24.31
N GLN A 290 8.96 4.70 -24.48
CA GLN A 290 7.95 5.73 -24.28
C GLN A 290 7.95 6.27 -22.84
N ASN A 291 8.15 5.41 -21.85
CA ASN A 291 8.22 5.87 -20.45
C ASN A 291 9.51 6.65 -20.19
N LEU A 292 10.65 6.21 -20.71
CA LEU A 292 11.89 6.98 -20.63
C LEU A 292 11.70 8.38 -21.22
N GLU A 293 11.09 8.49 -22.39
CA GLU A 293 10.79 9.77 -23.03
C GLU A 293 9.84 10.63 -22.20
N ARG A 294 8.81 10.03 -21.55
CA ARG A 294 7.91 10.74 -20.62
C ARG A 294 8.65 11.30 -19.41
N TYR A 295 9.57 10.55 -18.82
CA TYR A 295 10.42 11.04 -17.72
C TYR A 295 11.26 12.25 -18.17
N ILE A 296 11.87 12.17 -19.35
CA ILE A 296 12.67 13.28 -19.92
C ILE A 296 11.80 14.51 -20.17
N LEU A 297 10.65 14.35 -20.85
CA LEU A 297 9.74 15.44 -21.19
C LEU A 297 9.11 16.09 -19.95
N SER A 298 8.85 15.33 -18.91
CA SER A 298 8.30 15.84 -17.64
C SER A 298 9.35 16.46 -16.72
N GLY A 299 10.64 16.29 -17.01
CA GLY A 299 11.73 16.67 -16.10
C GLY A 299 11.79 15.86 -14.81
N GLN A 300 11.09 14.73 -14.76
CA GLN A 300 11.00 13.89 -13.58
C GLN A 300 12.28 13.08 -13.39
N LYS A 301 12.90 13.18 -12.21
CA LYS A 301 14.05 12.34 -11.84
C LYS A 301 13.65 10.87 -11.72
N MET A 302 14.52 9.98 -12.21
CA MET A 302 14.28 8.54 -12.12
C MET A 302 15.55 7.73 -11.88
N VAL A 303 15.34 6.55 -11.29
CA VAL A 303 16.25 5.41 -11.26
C VAL A 303 15.44 4.19 -11.73
N MET A 304 15.83 3.57 -12.84
CA MET A 304 15.04 2.52 -13.46
C MET A 304 15.91 1.37 -13.94
N CYS A 305 15.57 0.14 -13.57
CA CYS A 305 16.18 -1.03 -14.19
C CYS A 305 15.72 -1.15 -15.65
N VAL A 306 16.66 -1.15 -16.59
CA VAL A 306 16.39 -1.22 -18.01
C VAL A 306 16.74 -2.59 -18.59
N LYS A 307 15.97 -3.02 -19.60
CA LYS A 307 16.22 -4.31 -20.25
C LYS A 307 17.52 -4.28 -21.03
N VAL A 308 18.39 -5.26 -20.79
CA VAL A 308 19.68 -5.39 -21.49
C VAL A 308 19.54 -5.55 -23.01
N GLY A 309 18.38 -5.94 -23.51
CA GLY A 309 18.07 -6.03 -24.93
C GLY A 309 17.72 -4.70 -25.61
N GLN A 310 17.57 -3.61 -24.87
CA GLN A 310 17.38 -2.27 -25.46
C GLN A 310 18.64 -1.86 -26.26
N SER A 311 18.43 -1.24 -27.42
CA SER A 311 19.53 -0.94 -28.35
C SER A 311 20.62 -0.07 -27.74
N PHE A 312 20.23 0.95 -26.95
CA PHE A 312 21.18 1.85 -26.27
C PHE A 312 21.94 1.18 -25.11
N VAL A 313 21.42 0.08 -24.54
CA VAL A 313 22.10 -0.73 -23.52
C VAL A 313 22.94 -1.81 -24.18
N LEU A 314 22.33 -2.59 -25.11
CA LEU A 314 22.96 -3.74 -25.73
C LEU A 314 24.24 -3.37 -26.51
N LYS A 315 24.27 -2.20 -27.17
CA LYS A 315 25.47 -1.74 -27.87
C LYS A 315 26.68 -1.69 -26.93
N HIS A 316 26.53 -1.17 -25.73
CA HIS A 316 27.62 -1.09 -24.75
C HIS A 316 28.01 -2.47 -24.20
N ILE A 317 27.05 -3.37 -23.98
CA ILE A 317 27.32 -4.75 -23.56
C ILE A 317 28.09 -5.49 -24.66
N LEU A 318 27.75 -5.30 -25.92
CA LEU A 318 28.40 -5.95 -27.05
C LEU A 318 29.83 -5.43 -27.29
N GLU A 319 30.18 -4.23 -26.81
CA GLU A 319 31.56 -3.70 -26.85
C GLU A 319 32.53 -4.54 -26.02
N TYR A 320 32.09 -5.24 -24.97
CA TYR A 320 32.94 -6.11 -24.16
C TYR A 320 33.34 -7.42 -24.84
N GLY A 321 32.87 -7.70 -26.04
CA GLY A 321 33.15 -8.93 -26.77
C GLY A 321 32.57 -10.18 -26.11
N ASP A 322 33.36 -11.25 -26.05
CA ASP A 322 33.03 -12.38 -25.20
C ASP A 322 33.34 -12.02 -23.72
N PHE A 323 32.66 -12.69 -22.82
CA PHE A 323 32.75 -12.44 -21.36
C PHE A 323 34.17 -12.26 -20.82
N ALA A 324 35.17 -12.96 -21.44
CA ALA A 324 36.58 -12.91 -21.02
C ALA A 324 37.19 -11.48 -20.98
N GLY A 325 36.70 -10.56 -21.82
CA GLY A 325 37.16 -9.16 -21.83
C GLY A 325 36.46 -8.21 -20.88
N ALA A 326 35.31 -8.60 -20.32
CA ALA A 326 34.56 -7.71 -19.45
C ALA A 326 35.27 -7.31 -18.15
N PRO A 327 35.97 -8.23 -17.43
CA PRO A 327 36.70 -7.89 -16.21
C PRO A 327 37.81 -6.88 -16.40
N GLU A 328 38.44 -6.83 -17.57
CA GLU A 328 39.53 -5.89 -17.87
C GLU A 328 39.02 -4.48 -18.17
N GLN A 329 37.77 -4.37 -18.60
CA GLN A 329 37.16 -3.11 -19.06
C GLN A 329 36.20 -2.49 -18.03
N MET A 330 35.91 -3.20 -16.95
CA MET A 330 34.98 -2.79 -15.88
C MET A 330 35.73 -2.70 -14.55
N SER A 331 35.28 -1.76 -13.70
CA SER A 331 35.70 -1.75 -12.29
C SER A 331 34.99 -2.87 -11.53
N ILE A 332 35.61 -3.36 -10.45
CA ILE A 332 35.00 -4.35 -9.55
C ILE A 332 34.81 -3.74 -8.17
N ASP A 333 33.62 -3.95 -7.60
CA ASP A 333 33.39 -3.72 -6.18
C ASP A 333 33.84 -4.95 -5.38
N LEU A 334 34.72 -4.73 -4.39
CA LEU A 334 35.35 -5.84 -3.66
C LEU A 334 34.44 -6.51 -2.64
N ASP A 335 33.39 -5.82 -2.19
CA ASP A 335 32.43 -6.33 -1.20
C ASP A 335 31.38 -7.17 -1.89
N THR A 336 30.73 -6.63 -2.92
CA THR A 336 29.66 -7.31 -3.66
C THR A 336 30.16 -8.27 -4.74
N LYS A 337 31.44 -8.16 -5.16
CA LYS A 337 32.04 -8.91 -6.27
C LYS A 337 31.36 -8.66 -7.63
N VAL A 338 30.67 -7.52 -7.77
CA VAL A 338 30.00 -7.11 -8.99
C VAL A 338 30.92 -6.20 -9.80
N PHE A 339 31.03 -6.50 -11.09
CA PHE A 339 31.70 -5.61 -12.03
C PHE A 339 30.75 -4.52 -12.49
N TYR A 340 31.25 -3.29 -12.65
CA TYR A 340 30.42 -2.17 -13.06
C TYR A 340 31.12 -1.18 -13.98
N LYS A 341 30.34 -0.49 -14.79
CA LYS A 341 30.78 0.66 -15.59
C LYS A 341 29.64 1.65 -15.80
N GLN A 342 29.96 2.93 -15.75
CA GLN A 342 29.00 4.02 -15.95
C GLN A 342 29.27 4.73 -17.28
N TYR A 343 28.21 5.06 -17.99
CA TYR A 343 28.24 5.81 -19.25
C TYR A 343 27.34 7.03 -19.15
N ASP A 344 27.80 8.18 -19.63
CA ASP A 344 26.96 9.34 -19.88
C ASP A 344 26.28 9.16 -21.25
N ILE A 345 24.97 9.25 -21.28
CA ILE A 345 24.18 9.03 -22.49
C ILE A 345 23.60 10.36 -22.98
N ASP A 346 24.00 10.79 -24.19
CA ASP A 346 23.32 11.88 -24.89
C ASP A 346 22.03 11.32 -25.52
N TYR A 347 20.90 11.56 -24.83
CA TYR A 347 19.58 11.13 -25.30
C TYR A 347 18.71 12.36 -25.54
N ARG A 348 18.03 12.38 -26.69
CA ARG A 348 17.21 13.49 -27.12
C ARG A 348 15.83 13.00 -27.53
N VAL A 349 14.80 13.72 -27.10
CA VAL A 349 13.40 13.43 -27.39
C VAL A 349 12.78 14.61 -28.12
N ASN A 350 12.06 14.33 -29.18
CA ASN A 350 11.26 15.35 -29.86
C ASN A 350 9.97 15.57 -29.05
N GLY A 351 9.80 16.80 -28.56
CA GLY A 351 8.55 17.22 -27.93
C GLY A 351 7.46 17.50 -28.98
N ASN A 352 6.30 17.90 -28.51
CA ASN A 352 5.22 18.38 -29.39
C ASN A 352 5.67 19.66 -30.11
N GLY A 353 5.91 19.57 -31.41
CA GLY A 353 6.48 20.64 -32.23
C GLY A 353 7.97 20.43 -32.51
N GLU A 354 8.69 21.49 -32.86
CA GLU A 354 10.11 21.45 -33.27
C GLU A 354 11.10 21.40 -32.07
N THR A 355 10.59 21.41 -30.82
CA THR A 355 11.45 21.48 -29.65
C THR A 355 12.07 20.12 -29.33
N VAL A 356 13.40 20.08 -29.34
CA VAL A 356 14.17 18.90 -28.93
C VAL A 356 14.54 19.02 -27.44
N HIS A 357 14.09 18.08 -26.64
CA HIS A 357 14.44 18.00 -25.22
C HIS A 357 15.65 17.06 -25.05
N LYS A 358 16.71 17.58 -24.46
CA LYS A 358 17.88 16.77 -24.05
C LYS A 358 17.66 16.24 -22.65
N ALA A 359 17.95 14.96 -22.46
CA ALA A 359 17.94 14.34 -21.12
C ALA A 359 19.01 15.00 -20.23
N ASP A 360 18.62 15.45 -19.04
CA ASP A 360 19.54 16.01 -18.05
C ASP A 360 20.20 14.87 -17.27
N LYS A 361 21.56 14.89 -17.19
CA LYS A 361 22.34 13.91 -16.41
C LYS A 361 21.85 12.47 -16.60
N PHE A 362 21.67 12.07 -17.86
CA PHE A 362 21.27 10.70 -18.16
C PHE A 362 22.48 9.78 -18.15
N LYS A 363 22.56 8.92 -17.12
CA LYS A 363 23.64 7.95 -16.96
C LYS A 363 23.09 6.53 -17.09
N LEU A 364 23.86 5.67 -17.76
CA LEU A 364 23.63 4.24 -17.86
C LEU A 364 24.67 3.51 -17.05
N ASN A 365 24.24 2.81 -16.01
CA ASN A 365 25.10 1.98 -15.17
C ASN A 365 24.93 0.53 -15.58
N ILE A 366 25.99 -0.07 -16.10
CA ILE A 366 26.03 -1.48 -16.50
C ILE A 366 26.78 -2.26 -15.44
N TYR A 367 26.17 -3.35 -15.01
CA TYR A 367 26.73 -4.27 -14.01
C TYR A 367 26.83 -5.66 -14.61
N PHE A 368 27.84 -6.41 -14.15
CA PHE A 368 28.03 -7.79 -14.53
C PHE A 368 28.28 -8.66 -13.28
N ASP A 369 27.49 -9.72 -13.17
CA ASP A 369 27.60 -10.72 -12.10
C ASP A 369 27.90 -12.09 -12.73
N PRO A 370 29.12 -12.65 -12.48
CA PRO A 370 29.51 -13.97 -12.97
C PRO A 370 28.58 -15.10 -12.50
N MET A 371 28.06 -15.03 -11.28
CA MET A 371 27.18 -16.05 -10.72
C MET A 371 25.81 -16.04 -11.43
N LYS A 372 25.26 -14.85 -11.64
CA LYS A 372 24.04 -14.66 -12.40
C LYS A 372 24.16 -15.17 -13.85
N ARG A 373 25.33 -15.02 -14.48
CA ARG A 373 25.57 -15.49 -15.86
C ARG A 373 25.29 -16.98 -16.02
N GLY A 374 25.73 -17.81 -15.09
CA GLY A 374 25.47 -19.26 -15.14
C GLY A 374 23.98 -19.57 -15.12
N SER A 375 23.24 -18.92 -14.24
CA SER A 375 21.78 -19.05 -14.16
C SER A 375 21.08 -18.55 -15.43
N ASP A 376 21.47 -17.39 -15.96
CA ASP A 376 20.89 -16.82 -17.18
C ASP A 376 21.11 -17.72 -18.39
N ILE A 377 22.30 -18.31 -18.56
CA ILE A 377 22.62 -19.25 -19.67
C ILE A 377 21.78 -20.51 -19.54
N THR A 378 21.63 -21.06 -18.33
CA THR A 378 20.82 -22.24 -18.08
C THR A 378 19.34 -21.96 -18.43
N ASN A 379 18.80 -20.83 -17.96
CA ASN A 379 17.42 -20.42 -18.24
C ASN A 379 17.21 -20.22 -19.76
N LEU A 380 18.14 -19.54 -20.45
CA LEU A 380 18.09 -19.35 -21.90
C LEU A 380 18.08 -20.68 -22.63
N SER A 381 18.99 -21.60 -22.26
CA SER A 381 19.08 -22.92 -22.90
C SER A 381 17.80 -23.75 -22.68
N THR A 382 17.25 -23.69 -21.47
CA THR A 382 15.98 -24.34 -21.13
C THR A 382 14.81 -23.75 -21.94
N GLU A 383 14.73 -22.43 -22.04
CA GLU A 383 13.69 -21.75 -22.83
C GLU A 383 13.77 -22.13 -24.31
N ILE A 384 14.96 -22.14 -24.88
CA ILE A 384 15.20 -22.57 -26.28
C ILE A 384 14.73 -24.00 -26.49
N GLU A 385 15.04 -24.91 -25.58
CA GLU A 385 14.66 -26.31 -25.71
C GLU A 385 13.14 -26.52 -25.57
N ILE A 386 12.49 -25.81 -24.66
CA ILE A 386 11.02 -25.84 -24.53
C ILE A 386 10.37 -25.37 -25.83
N GLN A 387 10.84 -24.24 -26.37
CA GLN A 387 10.30 -23.71 -27.64
C GLN A 387 10.55 -24.66 -28.80
N ARG A 388 11.75 -25.28 -28.89
CA ARG A 388 12.07 -26.27 -29.93
C ARG A 388 11.12 -27.46 -29.89
N ARG A 389 10.88 -28.04 -28.68
CA ARG A 389 9.97 -29.18 -28.53
C ARG A 389 8.54 -28.83 -28.94
N ALA A 390 8.07 -27.66 -28.48
CA ALA A 390 6.72 -27.20 -28.86
C ALA A 390 6.57 -27.00 -30.37
N LEU A 391 7.55 -26.40 -31.06
CA LEU A 391 7.54 -26.24 -32.51
C LEU A 391 7.63 -27.58 -33.25
N GLN A 392 8.43 -28.52 -32.74
CA GLN A 392 8.54 -29.86 -33.32
C GLN A 392 7.20 -30.62 -33.17
N GLU A 393 6.59 -30.58 -32.00
CA GLU A 393 5.28 -31.20 -31.77
C GLU A 393 4.19 -30.62 -32.69
N MET A 394 4.16 -29.29 -32.85
CA MET A 394 3.22 -28.62 -33.75
C MET A 394 3.46 -29.03 -35.21
N LYS A 395 4.73 -29.15 -35.64
CA LYS A 395 5.11 -29.60 -37.00
C LYS A 395 4.66 -31.04 -37.24
N ASP A 396 4.95 -31.96 -36.30
CA ASP A 396 4.67 -33.37 -36.43
C ASP A 396 3.15 -33.68 -36.45
N ASN A 397 2.40 -32.97 -35.59
CA ASN A 397 0.96 -33.14 -35.46
C ASN A 397 0.15 -32.24 -36.43
N LYS A 398 0.82 -31.44 -37.27
CA LYS A 398 0.19 -30.48 -38.18
C LYS A 398 -0.78 -29.53 -37.47
N TYR A 399 -0.41 -29.02 -36.30
CA TYR A 399 -1.18 -27.97 -35.62
C TYR A 399 -0.89 -26.62 -36.27
N PRO A 400 -1.92 -25.82 -36.57
CA PRO A 400 -1.71 -24.50 -37.13
C PRO A 400 -1.10 -23.56 -36.06
N LEU A 401 -0.23 -22.67 -36.53
CA LEU A 401 0.33 -21.60 -35.69
C LEU A 401 -0.74 -20.55 -35.37
N ASP A 402 -0.62 -19.95 -34.18
CA ASP A 402 -1.36 -18.76 -33.77
C ASP A 402 -1.07 -17.54 -34.69
N ASP A 403 -1.64 -16.38 -34.35
CA ASP A 403 -1.35 -15.12 -35.03
C ASP A 403 0.16 -14.74 -34.94
N ASP A 404 0.60 -13.90 -35.86
CA ASP A 404 2.03 -13.53 -35.98
C ASP A 404 2.61 -12.83 -34.78
N VAL A 405 1.77 -12.12 -34.00
CA VAL A 405 2.19 -11.45 -32.76
C VAL A 405 2.46 -12.50 -31.70
N THR A 406 1.57 -13.49 -31.57
CA THR A 406 1.71 -14.61 -30.63
C THR A 406 2.92 -15.47 -31.00
N ILE A 407 3.13 -15.80 -32.28
CA ILE A 407 4.32 -16.54 -32.73
C ILE A 407 5.61 -15.82 -32.36
N LYS A 408 5.74 -14.52 -32.69
CA LYS A 408 6.94 -13.72 -32.36
C LYS A 408 7.20 -13.63 -30.87
N ARG A 409 6.17 -13.69 -30.04
CA ARG A 409 6.27 -13.65 -28.58
C ARG A 409 6.65 -15.01 -27.98
N LEU A 410 5.98 -16.08 -28.40
CA LEU A 410 6.16 -17.42 -27.81
C LEU A 410 7.43 -18.11 -28.31
N TYR A 411 7.78 -17.91 -29.59
CA TYR A 411 8.90 -18.60 -30.25
C TYR A 411 10.00 -17.62 -30.67
N LYS A 412 10.31 -16.68 -29.81
CA LYS A 412 11.22 -15.54 -30.10
C LYS A 412 12.64 -15.95 -30.49
N TRP A 413 13.08 -17.18 -30.15
CA TRP A 413 14.41 -17.70 -30.43
C TRP A 413 14.52 -18.39 -31.77
N PHE A 414 13.41 -18.59 -32.49
CA PHE A 414 13.37 -19.30 -33.76
C PHE A 414 12.93 -18.39 -34.89
N THR A 415 13.40 -18.72 -36.07
CA THR A 415 12.84 -18.27 -37.35
C THR A 415 12.00 -19.42 -37.88
N ILE A 416 10.72 -19.17 -38.18
CA ILE A 416 9.75 -20.19 -38.56
C ILE A 416 9.29 -19.92 -39.99
N ASP A 417 9.44 -20.91 -40.86
CA ASP A 417 8.85 -20.94 -42.21
C ASP A 417 7.53 -21.73 -42.15
N TYR A 418 6.46 -21.12 -42.54
CA TYR A 418 5.12 -21.70 -42.49
C TYR A 418 4.28 -21.30 -43.71
N ASN A 419 3.29 -22.11 -44.03
CA ASN A 419 2.34 -21.82 -45.10
C ASN A 419 1.35 -20.72 -44.63
N GLN A 420 1.17 -19.69 -45.44
CA GLN A 420 0.30 -18.55 -45.11
C GLN A 420 -1.21 -18.91 -45.11
N GLN A 421 -1.63 -19.96 -45.82
CA GLN A 421 -3.05 -20.32 -45.93
C GLN A 421 -3.54 -21.14 -44.74
N ASP A 422 -2.82 -22.19 -44.37
CA ASP A 422 -3.19 -23.14 -43.33
C ASP A 422 -2.36 -22.97 -42.03
N ARG A 423 -1.37 -22.07 -42.06
CA ARG A 423 -0.44 -21.75 -40.96
C ARG A 423 0.35 -22.96 -40.45
N LEU A 424 0.52 -24.00 -41.28
CA LEU A 424 1.29 -25.17 -40.91
C LEU A 424 2.80 -24.91 -41.05
N ILE A 425 3.57 -25.39 -40.09
CA ILE A 425 5.03 -25.25 -40.04
C ILE A 425 5.64 -26.10 -41.16
N LYS A 426 6.40 -25.47 -42.06
CA LYS A 426 7.25 -26.16 -43.04
C LYS A 426 8.58 -26.52 -42.43
N ASP A 427 9.24 -25.50 -41.85
CA ASP A 427 10.51 -25.67 -41.20
C ASP A 427 10.76 -24.58 -40.15
N PHE A 428 11.70 -24.80 -39.23
CA PHE A 428 12.13 -23.79 -38.28
C PHE A 428 13.63 -23.96 -37.96
N SER A 429 14.29 -22.83 -37.70
CA SER A 429 15.72 -22.80 -37.35
C SER A 429 15.96 -21.84 -36.22
N LEU A 430 17.04 -22.10 -35.48
CA LEU A 430 17.47 -21.20 -34.38
C LEU A 430 17.92 -19.85 -34.97
N ASN A 431 17.44 -18.76 -34.39
CA ASN A 431 17.92 -17.42 -34.72
C ASN A 431 19.26 -17.16 -34.04
N GLU A 432 20.36 -17.60 -34.70
CA GLU A 432 21.72 -17.57 -34.13
C GLU A 432 22.14 -16.18 -33.64
N LYS A 433 21.78 -15.12 -34.39
CA LYS A 433 22.09 -13.74 -34.02
C LYS A 433 21.41 -13.33 -32.69
N LYS A 434 20.13 -13.64 -32.54
CA LYS A 434 19.40 -13.35 -31.29
C LYS A 434 19.95 -14.15 -30.12
N VAL A 435 20.20 -15.43 -30.31
CA VAL A 435 20.73 -16.31 -29.26
C VAL A 435 22.14 -15.91 -28.87
N SER A 436 23.01 -15.58 -29.81
CA SER A 436 24.35 -15.09 -29.54
C SER A 436 24.32 -13.79 -28.72
N ASN A 437 23.49 -12.82 -29.11
CA ASN A 437 23.32 -11.59 -28.34
C ASN A 437 22.80 -11.85 -26.93
N ALA A 438 21.83 -12.76 -26.76
CA ALA A 438 21.31 -13.12 -25.44
C ALA A 438 22.38 -13.80 -24.56
N ARG A 439 23.20 -14.70 -25.13
CA ARG A 439 24.33 -15.31 -24.42
C ARG A 439 25.36 -14.27 -23.98
N ARG A 440 25.69 -13.32 -24.86
CA ARG A 440 26.61 -12.22 -24.54
C ARG A 440 26.05 -11.29 -23.46
N ALA A 441 24.73 -11.06 -23.47
CA ALA A 441 24.05 -10.26 -22.47
C ALA A 441 23.78 -10.98 -21.13
N SER A 442 24.03 -12.30 -21.06
CA SER A 442 23.83 -13.08 -19.82
C SER A 442 24.79 -12.62 -18.72
N GLY A 443 24.28 -12.49 -17.48
CA GLY A 443 25.02 -11.97 -16.34
C GLY A 443 25.03 -10.44 -16.25
N PHE A 444 24.64 -9.74 -17.30
CA PHE A 444 24.55 -8.28 -17.27
C PHE A 444 23.18 -7.81 -16.79
N TYR A 445 23.19 -6.67 -16.14
CA TYR A 445 22.01 -5.83 -15.90
C TYR A 445 22.38 -4.36 -15.99
N ALA A 446 21.37 -3.53 -16.19
CA ALA A 446 21.59 -2.13 -16.39
C ALA A 446 20.56 -1.31 -15.61
N ILE A 447 21.02 -0.23 -14.99
CA ILE A 447 20.19 0.74 -14.29
C ILE A 447 20.44 2.11 -14.92
N ALA A 448 19.37 2.74 -15.40
CA ALA A 448 19.41 4.09 -15.92
C ALA A 448 19.05 5.10 -14.82
N THR A 449 19.77 6.23 -14.76
CA THR A 449 19.47 7.35 -13.88
C THR A 449 19.27 8.62 -14.70
N LEU A 450 18.29 9.45 -14.34
CA LEU A 450 17.97 10.71 -14.98
C LEU A 450 17.84 11.83 -13.95
N GLY A 451 18.48 12.98 -14.19
CA GLY A 451 18.40 14.14 -13.31
C GLY A 451 19.13 14.01 -11.98
N MET A 452 19.96 12.96 -11.83
CA MET A 452 20.67 12.65 -10.59
C MET A 452 22.18 12.52 -10.85
N ASP A 453 22.99 13.03 -9.91
CA ASP A 453 24.44 12.88 -9.96
C ASP A 453 24.89 11.79 -8.98
N MET A 454 24.84 10.54 -9.44
CA MET A 454 25.17 9.36 -8.66
C MET A 454 26.25 8.56 -9.36
N THR A 455 27.11 7.91 -8.58
CA THR A 455 28.04 6.90 -9.07
C THR A 455 27.31 5.59 -9.37
N ALA A 456 27.96 4.68 -10.10
CA ALA A 456 27.39 3.36 -10.36
C ALA A 456 27.11 2.58 -9.06
N MET A 457 28.01 2.64 -8.08
CA MET A 457 27.81 1.90 -6.81
C MET A 457 26.72 2.52 -5.94
N GLN A 458 26.62 3.85 -5.85
CA GLN A 458 25.49 4.50 -5.18
C GLN A 458 24.13 4.13 -5.83
N THR A 459 24.11 4.02 -7.17
CA THR A 459 22.92 3.57 -7.90
C THR A 459 22.58 2.10 -7.59
N TRP A 460 23.59 1.26 -7.47
CA TRP A 460 23.45 -0.15 -7.10
C TRP A 460 22.86 -0.33 -5.71
N GLU A 461 23.45 0.33 -4.71
CA GLU A 461 22.99 0.32 -3.32
C GLU A 461 21.54 0.81 -3.23
N LEU A 462 21.26 1.95 -3.87
CA LEU A 462 19.90 2.52 -3.89
C LEU A 462 18.89 1.55 -4.52
N TYR A 463 19.28 0.89 -5.63
CA TYR A 463 18.39 -0.08 -6.27
C TYR A 463 18.17 -1.33 -5.40
N GLY A 464 19.17 -1.73 -4.63
CA GLY A 464 19.06 -2.82 -3.65
C GLY A 464 18.01 -2.56 -2.56
N LEU A 465 17.87 -1.31 -2.11
CA LEU A 465 16.83 -0.94 -1.15
C LEU A 465 15.41 -1.21 -1.65
N ARG A 466 15.18 -1.14 -2.97
CA ARG A 466 13.89 -1.48 -3.59
C ARG A 466 13.47 -2.93 -3.33
N ASP A 467 14.40 -3.86 -3.44
CA ASP A 467 14.14 -5.30 -3.27
C ASP A 467 13.66 -5.63 -1.84
N GLU A 468 14.21 -4.91 -0.86
CA GLU A 468 13.75 -5.01 0.53
C GLU A 468 12.32 -4.46 0.70
N GLN A 469 12.00 -3.38 0.00
CA GLN A 469 10.67 -2.78 0.05
C GLN A 469 9.62 -3.67 -0.63
N GLU A 470 9.96 -4.31 -1.76
CA GLU A 470 9.07 -5.25 -2.45
C GLU A 470 8.70 -6.44 -1.57
N LYS A 471 9.68 -7.08 -0.94
CA LYS A 471 9.46 -8.19 0.01
C LYS A 471 8.59 -7.76 1.19
N TYR A 472 8.83 -6.57 1.70
CA TYR A 472 8.04 -5.99 2.76
C TYR A 472 6.61 -5.71 2.33
N PHE A 473 6.43 -5.11 1.15
CA PHE A 473 5.11 -4.80 0.63
C PHE A 473 4.25 -6.06 0.46
N GLN A 474 4.83 -7.15 -0.03
CA GLN A 474 4.17 -8.44 -0.13
C GLN A 474 3.75 -9.00 1.24
N GLN A 475 4.62 -8.93 2.24
CA GLN A 475 4.31 -9.36 3.60
C GLN A 475 3.18 -8.54 4.22
N MET A 476 3.25 -7.22 4.08
CA MET A 476 2.23 -6.31 4.59
C MET A 476 0.88 -6.50 3.93
N LYS A 477 0.86 -6.80 2.65
CA LYS A 477 -0.33 -7.07 1.86
C LYS A 477 -1.16 -8.21 2.48
N SER A 478 -0.52 -9.31 2.85
CA SER A 478 -1.18 -10.43 3.50
C SER A 478 -1.63 -10.10 4.93
N GLN A 479 -0.80 -9.40 5.70
CA GLN A 479 -1.11 -9.00 7.09
C GLN A 479 -2.30 -8.05 7.19
N LEU A 480 -2.38 -7.06 6.31
CA LEU A 480 -3.49 -6.10 6.29
C LEU A 480 -4.78 -6.63 5.63
N GLY A 481 -4.75 -7.85 5.09
CA GLY A 481 -5.85 -8.38 4.29
C GLY A 481 -6.09 -7.58 3.00
N PHE A 482 -5.00 -7.02 2.44
CA PHE A 482 -5.02 -6.19 1.24
C PHE A 482 -5.07 -7.03 -0.04
N ASP A 483 -4.89 -8.34 0.05
CA ASP A 483 -4.83 -9.33 -1.04
C ASP A 483 -6.15 -9.49 -1.80
N ARG A 484 -7.29 -9.17 -1.18
CA ARG A 484 -8.62 -9.39 -1.74
C ARG A 484 -9.50 -8.17 -1.74
N GLN A 485 -10.16 -7.95 -2.86
CA GLN A 485 -11.24 -6.96 -2.98
C GLN A 485 -12.50 -7.49 -2.29
N ARG A 486 -12.97 -6.76 -1.26
CA ARG A 486 -14.14 -7.14 -0.44
C ARG A 486 -15.26 -6.10 -0.48
N ASN A 487 -15.26 -5.23 -1.47
CA ASN A 487 -16.21 -4.14 -1.62
C ASN A 487 -17.09 -4.34 -2.86
N TRP A 488 -18.31 -3.80 -2.81
CA TRP A 488 -19.32 -3.94 -3.85
C TRP A 488 -19.62 -2.61 -4.56
N SER A 489 -19.19 -1.46 -4.00
CA SER A 489 -19.35 -0.13 -4.58
C SER A 489 -18.01 0.57 -4.74
N GLU A 490 -17.92 1.52 -5.67
CA GLU A 490 -16.70 2.31 -5.92
C GLU A 490 -16.37 3.21 -4.73
N GLU A 491 -17.38 3.86 -4.13
CA GLU A 491 -17.21 4.72 -2.96
C GLU A 491 -16.66 3.90 -1.77
N GLY A 492 -17.29 2.76 -1.49
CA GLY A 492 -16.83 1.86 -0.42
C GLY A 492 -15.41 1.33 -0.67
N LYS A 493 -15.00 1.16 -1.94
CA LYS A 493 -13.63 0.79 -2.31
C LYS A 493 -12.65 1.92 -1.95
N THR A 494 -12.96 3.17 -2.33
CA THR A 494 -12.11 4.34 -2.07
C THR A 494 -11.84 4.50 -0.57
N GLY A 495 -12.88 4.51 0.26
CA GLY A 495 -12.73 4.66 1.70
C GLY A 495 -11.99 3.50 2.35
N ARG A 496 -12.28 2.25 1.92
CA ARG A 496 -11.55 1.09 2.44
C ARG A 496 -10.07 1.13 2.10
N LEU A 497 -9.71 1.52 0.88
CA LEU A 497 -8.32 1.64 0.46
C LEU A 497 -7.59 2.73 1.24
N LEU A 498 -8.24 3.87 1.52
CA LEU A 498 -7.67 4.91 2.37
C LEU A 498 -7.39 4.38 3.77
N ILE A 499 -8.30 3.65 4.39
CA ILE A 499 -8.11 3.07 5.73
C ILE A 499 -6.95 2.05 5.73
N LEU A 500 -6.86 1.21 4.69
CA LEU A 500 -5.74 0.26 4.55
C LEU A 500 -4.41 0.98 4.31
N PHE A 501 -4.41 2.09 3.56
CA PHE A 501 -3.24 2.93 3.36
C PHE A 501 -2.77 3.59 4.67
N VAL A 502 -3.69 4.05 5.51
CA VAL A 502 -3.40 4.50 6.89
C VAL A 502 -2.73 3.37 7.69
N GLY A 503 -3.26 2.17 7.62
CA GLY A 503 -2.65 0.98 8.24
C GLY A 503 -1.25 0.67 7.69
N LEU A 504 -1.05 0.85 6.38
CA LEU A 504 0.25 0.65 5.74
C LEU A 504 1.30 1.67 6.21
N ILE A 505 0.93 2.94 6.39
CA ILE A 505 1.81 3.96 6.98
C ILE A 505 2.27 3.54 8.38
N LEU A 506 1.34 3.15 9.24
CA LEU A 506 1.61 2.76 10.63
C LEU A 506 2.57 1.56 10.70
N SER A 507 2.25 0.50 9.99
CA SER A 507 3.04 -0.72 10.00
C SER A 507 4.40 -0.55 9.33
N SER A 508 4.51 0.32 8.33
CA SER A 508 5.81 0.68 7.71
C SER A 508 6.74 1.34 8.73
N TYR A 509 6.22 2.29 9.52
CA TYR A 509 7.01 2.94 10.56
C TYR A 509 7.42 1.96 11.68
N VAL A 510 6.49 1.11 12.14
CA VAL A 510 6.80 0.06 13.12
C VAL A 510 7.93 -0.84 12.61
N ARG A 511 7.87 -1.27 11.35
CA ARG A 511 8.92 -2.09 10.75
C ARG A 511 10.24 -1.36 10.63
N HIS A 512 10.22 -0.08 10.24
CA HIS A 512 11.45 0.70 10.15
C HIS A 512 12.18 0.71 11.50
N ILE A 513 11.49 1.02 12.59
CA ILE A 513 12.08 1.01 13.93
C ILE A 513 12.53 -0.39 14.34
N TRP A 514 11.70 -1.42 14.13
CA TRP A 514 12.07 -2.80 14.42
C TRP A 514 13.38 -3.21 13.72
N LYS A 515 13.55 -2.85 12.44
CA LYS A 515 14.73 -3.23 11.64
C LYS A 515 15.96 -2.39 11.99
N SER A 516 15.80 -1.09 12.27
CA SER A 516 16.90 -0.15 12.54
C SER A 516 17.41 -0.18 13.98
N THR A 517 16.77 -0.91 14.87
CA THR A 517 17.12 -1.04 16.30
C THR A 517 17.41 -2.50 16.66
N ASP A 518 17.84 -2.75 17.89
CA ASP A 518 18.08 -4.12 18.39
C ASP A 518 16.79 -4.95 18.59
N LEU A 519 15.62 -4.38 18.32
CA LEU A 519 14.35 -5.12 18.41
C LEU A 519 14.30 -6.33 17.47
N HIS A 520 14.93 -6.24 16.29
CA HIS A 520 15.00 -7.38 15.35
C HIS A 520 15.81 -8.58 15.86
N LYS A 521 16.63 -8.38 16.90
CA LYS A 521 17.36 -9.46 17.59
C LYS A 521 16.55 -10.12 18.68
N GLN A 522 15.54 -9.42 19.21
CA GLN A 522 14.68 -9.88 20.31
C GLN A 522 13.37 -10.47 19.80
N PHE A 523 12.83 -9.93 18.72
CA PHE A 523 11.55 -10.30 18.13
C PHE A 523 11.75 -10.72 16.68
N SER A 524 11.17 -11.84 16.28
CA SER A 524 11.30 -12.37 14.92
C SER A 524 10.45 -11.60 13.89
N SER A 525 9.47 -10.82 14.36
CA SER A 525 8.57 -10.06 13.51
C SER A 525 8.02 -8.79 14.19
N THR A 526 7.48 -7.89 13.39
CA THR A 526 6.77 -6.70 13.88
C THR A 526 5.49 -7.05 14.64
N LEU A 527 4.86 -8.18 14.31
CA LEU A 527 3.68 -8.66 15.04
C LEU A 527 4.02 -9.08 16.45
N GLU A 528 5.17 -9.75 16.66
CA GLU A 528 5.61 -10.10 18.02
C GLU A 528 5.89 -8.85 18.88
N VAL A 529 6.42 -7.77 18.30
CA VAL A 529 6.56 -6.47 18.99
C VAL A 529 5.20 -5.94 19.45
N LEU A 530 4.20 -6.00 18.58
CA LEU A 530 2.84 -5.55 18.89
C LEU A 530 2.16 -6.47 19.93
N ASP A 531 2.34 -7.79 19.80
CA ASP A 531 1.80 -8.77 20.74
C ASP A 531 2.40 -8.62 22.16
N GLU A 532 3.71 -8.34 22.28
CA GLU A 532 4.34 -8.03 23.55
C GLU A 532 3.70 -6.80 24.19
N MET A 533 3.53 -5.73 23.43
CA MET A 533 2.89 -4.51 23.92
C MET A 533 1.43 -4.74 24.32
N ARG A 534 0.71 -5.63 23.63
CA ARG A 534 -0.69 -5.91 23.87
C ARG A 534 -1.00 -6.34 25.30
N SER A 535 -0.04 -6.94 26.00
CA SER A 535 -0.22 -7.37 27.40
C SER A 535 -0.49 -6.21 28.37
N ILE A 536 -0.13 -4.97 28.00
CA ILE A 536 -0.45 -3.75 28.78
C ILE A 536 -1.96 -3.49 28.67
N ARG A 537 -2.59 -3.25 29.83
CA ARG A 537 -4.03 -3.07 29.94
C ARG A 537 -4.42 -1.67 30.39
N CYS A 538 -5.56 -1.23 29.92
CA CYS A 538 -6.24 -0.06 30.44
C CYS A 538 -7.46 -0.50 31.27
N VAL A 539 -7.46 -0.15 32.54
CA VAL A 539 -8.55 -0.41 33.47
C VAL A 539 -9.34 0.88 33.67
N GLU A 540 -10.61 0.84 33.36
CA GLU A 540 -11.53 1.98 33.50
C GLU A 540 -12.58 1.65 34.54
N HIS A 541 -12.55 2.38 35.65
CA HIS A 541 -13.57 2.29 36.73
C HIS A 541 -14.57 3.44 36.59
N THR A 542 -15.83 3.17 36.83
CA THR A 542 -16.87 4.22 36.82
C THR A 542 -16.55 5.30 37.86
N GLY A 543 -16.40 6.55 37.41
CA GLY A 543 -16.13 7.69 38.27
C GLY A 543 -14.68 7.83 38.76
N LYS A 544 -13.74 7.01 38.27
CA LYS A 544 -12.31 7.10 38.62
C LYS A 544 -11.47 7.42 37.38
N ALA A 545 -10.25 7.90 37.61
CA ALA A 545 -9.27 8.07 36.55
C ALA A 545 -8.90 6.70 35.94
N LYS A 546 -8.68 6.69 34.61
CA LYS A 546 -8.21 5.50 33.89
C LYS A 546 -6.84 5.10 34.43
N HIS A 547 -6.65 3.80 34.62
CA HIS A 547 -5.37 3.23 35.05
C HIS A 547 -4.79 2.36 33.91
N ILE A 548 -3.53 2.63 33.55
CA ILE A 548 -2.76 1.79 32.61
C ILE A 548 -1.82 0.94 33.46
N THR A 549 -1.76 -0.37 33.19
CA THR A 549 -0.82 -1.26 33.88
C THR A 549 0.62 -0.85 33.61
N PRO A 550 1.55 -1.04 34.56
CA PRO A 550 2.95 -0.67 34.37
C PRO A 550 3.59 -1.38 33.18
N PHE A 551 4.46 -0.67 32.46
CA PHE A 551 5.33 -1.24 31.45
C PHE A 551 6.45 -2.02 32.13
N VAL A 552 6.77 -3.21 31.65
CA VAL A 552 7.78 -4.09 32.23
C VAL A 552 8.67 -4.73 31.16
N GLY A 553 9.93 -5.01 31.51
CA GLY A 553 10.83 -5.77 30.66
C GLY A 553 10.92 -5.25 29.22
N ALA A 554 10.66 -6.11 28.28
CA ALA A 554 10.74 -5.83 26.84
C ALA A 554 9.82 -4.68 26.36
N GLN A 555 8.72 -4.41 27.05
CA GLN A 555 7.82 -3.29 26.72
C GLN A 555 8.49 -1.92 26.92
N ILE A 556 9.37 -1.82 27.92
CA ILE A 556 10.19 -0.62 28.15
C ILE A 556 11.21 -0.48 27.02
N ASP A 557 11.86 -1.59 26.63
CA ASP A 557 12.84 -1.60 25.55
C ASP A 557 12.18 -1.19 24.22
N ILE A 558 10.96 -1.67 23.94
CA ILE A 558 10.16 -1.26 22.78
C ILE A 558 9.88 0.24 22.83
N ALA A 559 9.32 0.75 23.94
CA ALA A 559 9.01 2.18 24.07
C ALA A 559 10.25 3.06 23.86
N ASN A 560 11.41 2.66 24.42
CA ASN A 560 12.68 3.36 24.27
C ASN A 560 13.20 3.30 22.82
N ALA A 561 13.12 2.16 22.15
CA ALA A 561 13.54 2.00 20.76
C ALA A 561 12.74 2.92 19.82
N PHE A 562 11.44 3.10 20.09
CA PHE A 562 10.59 4.05 19.38
C PHE A 562 10.78 5.51 19.81
N GLY A 563 11.51 5.76 20.90
CA GLY A 563 11.69 7.10 21.47
C GLY A 563 10.41 7.66 22.08
N PHE A 564 9.50 6.81 22.56
CA PHE A 564 8.23 7.22 23.14
C PHE A 564 8.32 7.27 24.67
N LYS A 565 7.78 8.36 25.23
CA LYS A 565 7.69 8.51 26.68
C LYS A 565 6.59 7.61 27.23
N ILE A 566 6.96 6.73 28.18
CA ILE A 566 6.00 5.93 28.93
C ILE A 566 5.08 6.86 29.72
N PRO A 567 3.75 6.64 29.74
CA PRO A 567 2.81 7.46 30.48
C PRO A 567 3.17 7.57 31.97
N ASP A 568 2.96 8.76 32.56
CA ASP A 568 3.28 9.02 33.93
C ASP A 568 2.54 8.03 34.87
N GLY A 569 3.26 7.47 35.84
CA GLY A 569 2.73 6.44 36.74
C GLY A 569 2.74 5.02 36.20
N CYS A 570 3.08 4.80 34.89
CA CYS A 570 3.19 3.47 34.27
C CYS A 570 4.64 2.95 34.20
N ALA A 571 5.63 3.74 34.67
CA ALA A 571 6.99 3.25 34.84
C ALA A 571 7.03 2.25 36.02
N PRO A 572 7.87 1.20 35.96
CA PRO A 572 8.00 0.27 37.08
C PRO A 572 8.44 0.98 38.33
N LYS A 573 7.74 0.77 39.44
CA LYS A 573 8.09 1.34 40.76
C LYS A 573 9.37 0.74 41.36
N TYR A 574 9.88 -0.33 40.76
CA TYR A 574 11.10 -0.99 41.18
C TYR A 574 12.20 -0.74 40.17
N THR A 575 13.18 0.07 40.55
CA THR A 575 14.49 0.05 39.91
C THR A 575 15.01 -1.37 40.00
N SER A 576 15.47 -1.95 38.86
CA SER A 576 16.16 -3.23 38.85
C SER A 576 17.12 -3.31 40.01
N ARG A 577 17.06 -4.41 40.80
CA ARG A 577 18.11 -4.71 41.76
C ARG A 577 19.42 -4.57 41.03
N LYS A 578 20.29 -3.67 41.53
CA LYS A 578 21.67 -3.55 41.02
C LYS A 578 22.23 -4.96 40.94
N LYS A 579 22.79 -5.34 39.78
CA LYS A 579 23.47 -6.63 39.57
C LYS A 579 24.62 -6.90 40.54
N ASP A 580 24.94 -5.97 41.40
CA ASP A 580 26.06 -5.99 42.36
C ASP A 580 25.68 -6.36 43.80
N ALA A 581 24.47 -6.83 44.07
CA ALA A 581 24.18 -7.39 45.38
C ALA A 581 24.78 -8.82 45.46
N PRO A 582 25.75 -9.06 46.38
CA PRO A 582 26.34 -10.37 46.52
C PRO A 582 25.25 -11.39 46.85
N HIS A 583 25.23 -12.49 46.10
CA HIS A 583 24.38 -13.62 46.41
C HIS A 583 24.58 -14.04 47.86
N ARG A 584 23.63 -13.77 48.74
CA ARG A 584 23.60 -14.42 50.04
C ARG A 584 23.37 -15.91 49.78
N GLY A 585 24.46 -16.64 49.79
CA GLY A 585 24.43 -18.08 49.70
C GLY A 585 23.51 -18.65 50.75
N ARG A 586 22.73 -19.61 50.39
CA ARG A 586 21.95 -20.42 51.31
C ARG A 586 22.92 -21.01 52.36
N PRO A 587 22.68 -20.89 53.68
CA PRO A 587 23.57 -21.48 54.66
C PRO A 587 23.70 -23.00 54.37
N ALA A 588 24.97 -23.47 54.32
CA ALA A 588 25.27 -24.88 54.11
C ALA A 588 24.60 -25.71 55.18
N LYS A 589 23.92 -26.78 54.82
CA LYS A 589 23.45 -27.80 55.77
C LYS A 589 24.67 -28.37 56.51
N PRO A 590 24.60 -28.62 57.83
CA PRO A 590 25.71 -29.21 58.55
C PRO A 590 25.96 -30.63 58.04
N LYS A 591 27.21 -30.95 57.74
CA LYS A 591 27.66 -32.29 57.42
C LYS A 591 27.39 -33.18 58.63
N THR A 592 26.54 -34.17 58.49
CA THR A 592 26.45 -35.31 59.39
C THR A 592 27.76 -36.09 59.35
N SER A 593 28.45 -36.15 60.47
CA SER A 593 29.63 -36.99 60.67
C SER A 593 29.27 -38.47 60.44
N GLU A 594 30.06 -39.11 59.61
CA GLU A 594 30.12 -40.56 59.54
C GLU A 594 30.49 -41.13 60.92
N LEU A 595 29.67 -41.97 61.46
CA LEU A 595 30.02 -42.92 62.51
C LEU A 595 30.27 -44.26 61.84
N GLU A 596 31.52 -44.70 61.88
CA GLU A 596 31.94 -46.04 61.63
C GLU A 596 31.19 -47.08 62.49
N HIS A 597 30.68 -48.15 61.83
CA HIS A 597 30.85 -49.53 62.26
C HIS A 597 30.56 -50.46 61.08
#